data_c16b68740969ad7c88b6a50a92da5238
#
_entry.id   c16b68740969ad7c88b6a50a92da5238
#
_cell.length_a   1.000
_cell.length_b   1.000
_cell.length_c   1.000
_cell.angle_alpha   90.00
_cell.angle_beta   90.00
_cell.angle_gamma   90.00
#
_symmetry.space_group_name_H-M   'P 1'
#
loop_
_entity.id
_entity.type
_entity.pdbx_description
1 polymer ?
#
loop_
_entity_poly.entity_id
_entity_poly.type
_entity_poly.pdbx_seq_one_letter_code
_entity_poly.pdbx_strand_id
1 'polypeptide(L)'
;KNLFLDTASILEERIVRGSYTMDVFGGQNLEFGAERAQTILDSNLALGLFSDTEAPSSAFGGLSPVAIPNANTRVEEIRYEPFAIHNWRISPRMSLETSFVYESSEISMSGDVSNSRNFDFFKPKVDYRFDVTPQLQLRVLIEKFVRQLSFTDFVATSDQEDEDSNTLAGNSNLRPDYWWNYNFLAEYRLPNDQGVVSANFYHHRHKDFLQRIDVSTGPDDLRSAAGNIGTGDMQVF
;
A
#
# COMPACT_ATOMS: atom_id res chain seq x y z
N LYS A 1 -19.66 -29.39 16.25
CA LYS A 1 -19.33 -28.03 15.76
C LYS A 1 -18.21 -27.52 16.64
N ASN A 2 -17.03 -27.24 16.10
CA ASN A 2 -15.83 -26.94 16.88
C ASN A 2 -15.38 -25.49 16.69
N LEU A 3 -15.99 -24.77 15.73
CA LEU A 3 -15.67 -23.39 15.38
C LEU A 3 -16.94 -22.60 15.07
N PHE A 4 -17.07 -21.43 15.63
CA PHE A 4 -17.96 -20.35 15.19
C PHE A 4 -17.07 -19.17 14.78
N LEU A 5 -17.28 -18.68 13.58
CA LEU A 5 -16.61 -17.50 13.06
C LEU A 5 -17.65 -16.65 12.35
N ASP A 6 -17.77 -15.41 12.78
CA ASP A 6 -18.61 -14.40 12.13
C ASP A 6 -17.76 -13.16 11.87
N THR A 7 -17.70 -12.74 10.61
CA THR A 7 -16.92 -11.59 10.19
C THR A 7 -17.78 -10.66 9.37
N ALA A 8 -17.76 -9.40 9.71
CA ALA A 8 -18.39 -8.34 8.93
C ALA A 8 -17.41 -7.19 8.75
N SER A 9 -17.21 -6.74 7.51
CA SER A 9 -16.39 -5.57 7.22
C SER A 9 -17.03 -4.72 6.14
N ILE A 10 -16.97 -3.40 6.33
CA ILE A 10 -17.45 -2.41 5.37
C ILE A 10 -16.29 -1.46 5.09
N LEU A 11 -15.88 -1.39 3.84
CA LEU A 11 -14.88 -0.45 3.35
C LEU A 11 -15.58 0.63 2.53
N GLU A 12 -15.38 1.89 2.93
CA GLU A 12 -15.85 3.06 2.21
C GLU A 12 -14.68 3.92 1.78
N GLU A 13 -14.73 4.45 0.54
CA GLU A 13 -13.76 5.40 0.04
C GLU A 13 -14.45 6.61 -0.59
N ARG A 14 -13.97 7.81 -0.27
CA ARG A 14 -14.47 9.09 -0.79
C ARG A 14 -13.31 9.92 -1.27
N ILE A 15 -13.23 10.16 -2.59
CA ILE A 15 -12.14 10.90 -3.21
C ILE A 15 -12.68 12.14 -3.91
N VAL A 16 -11.99 13.26 -3.69
CA VAL A 16 -12.20 14.51 -4.44
C VAL A 16 -10.84 14.95 -4.96
N ARG A 17 -10.74 15.12 -6.29
CA ARG A 17 -9.52 15.57 -6.96
C ARG A 17 -9.86 16.73 -7.91
N GLY A 18 -9.01 17.75 -7.92
CA GLY A 18 -9.05 18.85 -8.86
C GLY A 18 -7.66 19.17 -9.39
N SER A 19 -7.55 19.45 -10.70
CA SER A 19 -6.30 19.86 -11.30
C SER A 19 -6.53 20.93 -12.37
N TYR A 20 -5.48 21.68 -12.66
CA TYR A 20 -5.40 22.64 -13.74
C TYR A 20 -4.14 22.43 -14.54
N THR A 21 -4.29 22.38 -15.86
CA THR A 21 -3.20 22.17 -16.81
C THR A 21 -3.00 23.41 -17.65
N MET A 22 -1.75 23.81 -17.85
CA MET A 22 -1.39 24.97 -18.68
C MET A 22 -0.11 24.72 -19.46
N ASP A 23 -0.03 25.29 -20.65
CA ASP A 23 1.22 25.40 -21.39
C ASP A 23 2.02 26.58 -20.86
N VAL A 24 3.29 26.37 -20.51
CA VAL A 24 4.14 27.39 -19.86
C VAL A 24 5.07 28.05 -20.88
N PHE A 25 5.83 27.23 -21.61
CA PHE A 25 6.76 27.64 -22.66
C PHE A 25 6.69 26.64 -23.81
N GLY A 26 7.35 26.95 -24.95
CA GLY A 26 7.37 26.03 -26.08
C GLY A 26 7.79 24.61 -25.71
N GLY A 27 6.92 23.63 -25.92
CA GLY A 27 7.14 22.22 -25.63
C GLY A 27 7.05 21.84 -24.14
N GLN A 28 6.57 22.73 -23.27
CA GLN A 28 6.39 22.47 -21.85
C GLN A 28 4.93 22.62 -21.44
N ASN A 29 4.50 21.70 -20.58
CA ASN A 29 3.17 21.68 -19.99
C ASN A 29 3.30 21.46 -18.47
N LEU A 30 2.53 22.22 -17.71
CA LEU A 30 2.47 22.12 -16.25
C LEU A 30 1.05 21.78 -15.83
N GLU A 31 0.89 20.70 -15.07
CA GLU A 31 -0.32 20.38 -14.34
C GLU A 31 -0.05 20.53 -12.84
N PHE A 32 -0.98 21.14 -12.12
CA PHE A 32 -0.95 21.19 -10.67
C PHE A 32 -2.36 21.02 -10.12
N GLY A 33 -2.44 20.43 -8.95
CA GLY A 33 -3.72 20.13 -8.34
C GLY A 33 -3.57 19.60 -6.92
N ALA A 34 -4.69 19.14 -6.41
CA ALA A 34 -4.74 18.46 -5.12
C ALA A 34 -5.82 17.39 -5.10
N GLU A 35 -5.57 16.37 -4.32
CA GLU A 35 -6.52 15.31 -4.01
C GLU A 35 -6.75 15.27 -2.49
N ARG A 36 -8.01 15.02 -2.10
CA ARG A 36 -8.38 14.61 -0.75
C ARG A 36 -9.06 13.25 -0.84
N ALA A 37 -8.52 12.28 -0.14
CA ALA A 37 -9.12 10.97 0.03
C ALA A 37 -9.53 10.76 1.49
N GLN A 38 -10.63 10.07 1.70
CA GLN A 38 -11.06 9.56 2.99
C GLN A 38 -11.43 8.09 2.80
N THR A 39 -10.75 7.22 3.52
CA THR A 39 -11.00 5.78 3.50
C THR A 39 -11.38 5.33 4.90
N ILE A 40 -12.43 4.53 5.01
CA ILE A 40 -12.97 4.05 6.28
C ILE A 40 -13.16 2.55 6.18
N LEU A 41 -12.64 1.80 7.14
CA LEU A 41 -12.93 0.39 7.36
C LEU A 41 -13.62 0.22 8.71
N ASP A 42 -14.84 -0.27 8.71
CA ASP A 42 -15.51 -0.78 9.90
C ASP A 42 -15.40 -2.31 9.88
N SER A 43 -14.78 -2.91 10.88
CA SER A 43 -14.57 -4.36 10.99
C SER A 43 -15.08 -4.91 12.31
N ASN A 44 -15.75 -6.05 12.22
CA ASN A 44 -16.24 -6.82 13.34
C ASN A 44 -15.88 -8.30 13.15
N LEU A 45 -15.30 -8.91 14.16
CA LEU A 45 -14.94 -10.33 14.19
C LEU A 45 -15.46 -10.98 15.47
N ALA A 46 -16.23 -12.04 15.36
CA ALA A 46 -16.67 -12.85 16.50
C ALA A 46 -16.19 -14.31 16.32
N LEU A 47 -15.43 -14.79 17.28
CA LEU A 47 -14.90 -16.15 17.33
C LEU A 47 -15.44 -16.90 18.54
N GLY A 48 -15.90 -18.13 18.30
CA GLY A 48 -16.27 -19.07 19.37
C GLY A 48 -15.59 -20.40 19.16
N LEU A 49 -15.00 -20.96 20.23
CA LEU A 49 -14.36 -22.26 20.25
C LEU A 49 -15.00 -23.16 21.34
N PHE A 50 -14.78 -24.46 21.20
CA PHE A 50 -15.09 -25.37 22.30
C PHE A 50 -14.14 -25.10 23.49
N SER A 51 -14.70 -24.97 24.68
CA SER A 51 -13.95 -24.80 25.93
C SER A 51 -14.57 -25.64 27.02
N ASP A 52 -13.73 -26.31 27.81
CA ASP A 52 -14.14 -27.06 28.99
C ASP A 52 -14.24 -26.15 30.23
N THR A 53 -13.73 -24.93 30.15
CA THR A 53 -13.64 -24.00 31.27
C THR A 53 -14.57 -22.81 31.17
N GLU A 54 -14.98 -22.43 29.95
CA GLU A 54 -15.84 -21.27 29.71
C GLU A 54 -17.25 -21.67 29.28
N ALA A 55 -18.25 -20.89 29.72
CA ALA A 55 -19.65 -21.18 29.43
C ALA A 55 -19.98 -20.97 27.96
N PRO A 56 -20.66 -21.91 27.31
CA PRO A 56 -21.12 -21.75 25.94
C PRO A 56 -22.20 -20.68 25.82
N SER A 57 -22.21 -19.98 24.68
CA SER A 57 -23.17 -18.93 24.36
C SER A 57 -23.97 -19.25 23.11
N SER A 58 -25.27 -19.05 23.16
CA SER A 58 -26.14 -19.25 21.98
C SER A 58 -25.81 -18.27 20.85
N ALA A 59 -25.29 -17.08 21.15
CA ALA A 59 -24.83 -16.10 20.18
C ALA A 59 -23.60 -16.58 19.39
N PHE A 60 -22.84 -17.54 19.94
CA PHE A 60 -21.67 -18.16 19.31
C PHE A 60 -21.96 -19.60 18.85
N GLY A 61 -23.24 -19.87 18.53
CA GLY A 61 -23.66 -21.18 18.04
C GLY A 61 -23.51 -22.31 19.06
N GLY A 62 -23.52 -22.00 20.35
CA GLY A 62 -23.34 -22.96 21.46
C GLY A 62 -21.87 -23.22 21.80
N LEU A 63 -20.94 -22.39 21.32
CA LEU A 63 -19.52 -22.41 21.68
C LEU A 63 -19.19 -21.28 22.64
N SER A 64 -18.05 -21.36 23.29
CA SER A 64 -17.56 -20.33 24.21
C SER A 64 -16.93 -19.18 23.42
N PRO A 65 -17.26 -17.91 23.71
CA PRO A 65 -16.68 -16.77 23.04
C PRO A 65 -15.18 -16.65 23.34
N VAL A 66 -14.40 -16.31 22.34
CA VAL A 66 -12.95 -16.06 22.44
C VAL A 66 -12.69 -14.56 22.30
N ALA A 67 -12.00 -13.99 23.28
CA ALA A 67 -11.58 -12.59 23.22
C ALA A 67 -10.43 -12.41 22.23
N ILE A 68 -10.65 -11.64 21.17
CA ILE A 68 -9.64 -11.32 20.16
C ILE A 68 -9.35 -9.82 20.22
N PRO A 69 -8.08 -9.41 20.39
CA PRO A 69 -7.72 -8.00 20.30
C PRO A 69 -8.06 -7.42 18.93
N ASN A 70 -8.54 -6.19 18.87
CA ASN A 70 -8.93 -5.48 17.64
C ASN A 70 -10.08 -6.15 16.85
N ALA A 71 -10.91 -6.95 17.51
CA ALA A 71 -12.05 -7.62 16.89
C ALA A 71 -13.11 -6.65 16.39
N ASN A 72 -13.35 -5.56 17.14
CA ASN A 72 -14.29 -4.49 16.79
C ASN A 72 -13.51 -3.19 16.61
N THR A 73 -13.19 -2.86 15.38
CA THR A 73 -12.30 -1.74 15.10
C THR A 73 -12.79 -0.97 13.88
N ARG A 74 -12.81 0.35 14.02
CA ARG A 74 -12.95 1.28 12.91
C ARG A 74 -11.59 1.92 12.65
N VAL A 75 -11.14 1.84 11.40
CA VAL A 75 -9.93 2.49 10.88
C VAL A 75 -10.36 3.55 9.89
N GLU A 76 -9.87 4.77 10.04
CA GLU A 76 -10.14 5.88 9.13
C GLU A 76 -8.84 6.56 8.76
N GLU A 77 -8.63 6.79 7.45
CA GLU A 77 -7.56 7.63 6.91
C GLU A 77 -8.15 8.85 6.25
N ILE A 78 -7.57 10.01 6.56
CA ILE A 78 -7.78 11.24 5.81
C ILE A 78 -6.44 11.63 5.21
N ARG A 79 -6.39 11.72 3.86
CA ARG A 79 -5.18 12.01 3.10
C ARG A 79 -5.35 13.22 2.20
N TYR A 80 -4.34 14.06 2.16
CA TYR A 80 -4.22 15.20 1.26
C TYR A 80 -2.98 15.06 0.41
N GLU A 81 -3.12 15.21 -0.91
CA GLU A 81 -2.02 15.09 -1.88
C GLU A 81 -2.03 16.27 -2.86
N PRO A 82 -1.47 17.44 -2.50
CA PRO A 82 -1.12 18.44 -3.49
C PRO A 82 0.01 17.92 -4.40
N PHE A 83 -0.08 18.23 -5.68
CA PHE A 83 0.87 17.77 -6.69
C PHE A 83 1.15 18.80 -7.77
N ALA A 84 2.32 18.65 -8.40
CA ALA A 84 2.69 19.34 -9.62
C ALA A 84 3.40 18.36 -10.57
N ILE A 85 3.01 18.37 -11.84
CA ILE A 85 3.58 17.54 -12.89
C ILE A 85 4.02 18.47 -14.02
N HIS A 86 5.29 18.37 -14.39
CA HIS A 86 5.89 19.12 -15.48
C HIS A 86 6.32 18.17 -16.59
N ASN A 87 5.76 18.37 -17.78
CA ASN A 87 6.12 17.65 -18.99
C ASN A 87 6.88 18.58 -19.92
N TRP A 88 8.06 18.16 -20.33
CA TRP A 88 8.92 18.93 -21.22
C TRP A 88 9.37 18.10 -22.43
N ARG A 89 8.94 18.52 -23.60
CA ARG A 89 9.48 18.01 -24.87
C ARG A 89 10.72 18.82 -25.25
N ILE A 90 11.89 18.38 -24.75
CA ILE A 90 13.19 19.05 -24.94
C ILE A 90 13.55 19.12 -26.42
N SER A 91 13.26 18.02 -27.12
CA SER A 91 13.47 17.90 -28.60
C SER A 91 12.52 16.86 -29.17
N PRO A 92 12.47 16.68 -30.53
CA PRO A 92 11.70 15.58 -31.12
C PRO A 92 12.10 14.18 -30.63
N ARG A 93 13.30 14.03 -30.03
CA ARG A 93 13.87 12.76 -29.55
C ARG A 93 13.98 12.67 -28.02
N MET A 94 13.69 13.75 -27.31
CA MET A 94 13.95 13.82 -25.87
C MET A 94 12.72 14.37 -25.16
N SER A 95 12.24 13.66 -24.15
CA SER A 95 11.20 14.14 -23.26
C SER A 95 11.57 13.90 -21.80
N LEU A 96 11.13 14.81 -20.96
CA LEU A 96 11.31 14.74 -19.52
C LEU A 96 9.96 14.99 -18.85
N GLU A 97 9.55 14.10 -17.97
CA GLU A 97 8.48 14.30 -17.01
C GLU A 97 9.09 14.42 -15.62
N THR A 98 8.73 15.46 -14.89
CA THR A 98 9.03 15.57 -13.46
C THR A 98 7.74 15.75 -12.70
N SER A 99 7.58 15.03 -11.60
CA SER A 99 6.44 15.24 -10.72
C SER A 99 6.86 15.32 -9.27
N PHE A 100 6.10 16.11 -8.52
CA PHE A 100 6.22 16.28 -7.09
C PHE A 100 4.85 16.11 -6.48
N VAL A 101 4.74 15.14 -5.58
CA VAL A 101 3.55 14.93 -4.77
C VAL A 101 3.96 15.05 -3.31
N TYR A 102 3.21 15.81 -2.55
CA TYR A 102 3.35 15.84 -1.09
C TYR A 102 2.12 15.19 -0.50
N GLU A 103 2.32 14.06 0.19
CA GLU A 103 1.27 13.34 0.89
C GLU A 103 1.32 13.69 2.35
N SER A 104 0.18 14.10 2.91
CA SER A 104 -0.05 14.23 4.34
C SER A 104 -1.28 13.42 4.70
N SER A 105 -1.12 12.44 5.58
CA SER A 105 -2.21 11.57 6.00
C SER A 105 -2.29 11.43 7.52
N GLU A 106 -3.51 11.27 8.02
CA GLU A 106 -3.82 10.88 9.39
C GLU A 106 -4.60 9.57 9.35
N ILE A 107 -4.06 8.54 10.00
CA ILE A 107 -4.76 7.26 10.24
C ILE A 107 -5.19 7.23 11.69
N SER A 108 -6.48 7.09 11.93
CA SER A 108 -7.08 6.97 13.25
C SER A 108 -7.80 5.64 13.42
N MET A 109 -7.71 5.08 14.61
CA MET A 109 -8.39 3.85 15.00
C MET A 109 -9.28 4.11 16.21
N SER A 110 -10.44 3.47 16.24
CA SER A 110 -11.38 3.50 17.36
C SER A 110 -12.07 2.15 17.51
N GLY A 111 -12.68 1.91 18.68
CA GLY A 111 -13.27 0.62 19.05
C GLY A 111 -12.47 -0.05 20.16
N ASP A 112 -12.08 -1.31 19.96
CA ASP A 112 -11.30 -2.07 20.94
C ASP A 112 -9.92 -1.45 21.21
N VAL A 113 -9.36 -0.76 20.19
CA VAL A 113 -8.10 -0.02 20.28
C VAL A 113 -8.33 1.41 19.79
N SER A 114 -7.74 2.37 20.48
CA SER A 114 -7.72 3.77 20.08
C SER A 114 -6.28 4.21 19.83
N ASN A 115 -5.99 4.65 18.61
CA ASN A 115 -4.68 5.15 18.19
C ASN A 115 -4.86 6.17 17.07
N SER A 116 -3.96 7.14 16.96
CA SER A 116 -3.89 8.06 15.82
C SER A 116 -2.45 8.30 15.43
N ARG A 117 -2.18 8.35 14.13
CA ARG A 117 -0.83 8.54 13.59
C ARG A 117 -0.87 9.42 12.35
N ASN A 118 0.10 10.31 12.25
CA ASN A 118 0.29 11.19 11.12
C ASN A 118 1.50 10.75 10.32
N PHE A 119 1.41 10.87 9.00
CA PHE A 119 2.47 10.56 8.06
C PHE A 119 2.58 11.66 7.02
N ASP A 120 3.82 12.04 6.71
CA ASP A 120 4.12 13.03 5.70
C ASP A 120 5.20 12.48 4.76
N PHE A 121 4.92 12.52 3.46
CA PHE A 121 5.84 12.02 2.44
C PHE A 121 5.96 13.00 1.28
N PHE A 122 7.19 13.29 0.91
CA PHE A 122 7.50 13.91 -0.37
C PHE A 122 7.85 12.82 -1.37
N LYS A 123 7.10 12.73 -2.48
CA LYS A 123 7.17 11.69 -3.51
C LYS A 123 7.61 12.33 -4.86
N PRO A 124 8.91 12.53 -5.08
CA PRO A 124 9.42 13.03 -6.35
C PRO A 124 9.51 11.91 -7.38
N LYS A 125 9.33 12.28 -8.66
CA LYS A 125 9.54 11.41 -9.82
C LYS A 125 10.24 12.18 -10.93
N VAL A 126 11.17 11.52 -11.59
CA VAL A 126 11.83 11.97 -12.82
C VAL A 126 11.79 10.84 -13.82
N ASP A 127 11.22 11.08 -14.98
CA ASP A 127 11.10 10.13 -16.08
C ASP A 127 11.68 10.77 -17.35
N TYR A 128 12.85 10.31 -17.77
CA TYR A 128 13.55 10.82 -18.93
C TYR A 128 13.58 9.77 -20.03
N ARG A 129 13.14 10.17 -21.22
CA ARG A 129 13.12 9.35 -22.41
C ARG A 129 13.99 9.97 -23.49
N PHE A 130 14.81 9.14 -24.14
CA PHE A 130 15.69 9.51 -25.25
C PHE A 130 15.62 8.51 -26.39
N ASP A 131 15.13 8.94 -27.54
CA ASP A 131 15.16 8.19 -28.79
C ASP A 131 16.55 8.40 -29.44
N VAL A 132 17.51 7.52 -29.13
CA VAL A 132 18.90 7.57 -29.65
C VAL A 132 18.90 7.48 -31.17
N THR A 133 18.13 6.53 -31.70
CA THR A 133 17.81 6.36 -33.11
C THR A 133 16.30 6.15 -33.26
N PRO A 134 15.73 6.13 -34.49
CA PRO A 134 14.33 5.76 -34.68
C PRO A 134 13.98 4.35 -34.14
N GLN A 135 14.99 3.48 -33.99
CA GLN A 135 14.82 2.11 -33.50
C GLN A 135 15.17 1.92 -32.05
N LEU A 136 16.13 2.72 -31.50
CA LEU A 136 16.62 2.56 -30.14
C LEU A 136 16.11 3.68 -29.24
N GLN A 137 15.37 3.31 -28.20
CA GLN A 137 14.91 4.19 -27.14
C GLN A 137 15.53 3.79 -25.80
N LEU A 138 15.98 4.78 -25.04
CA LEU A 138 16.42 4.64 -23.67
C LEU A 138 15.45 5.42 -22.76
N ARG A 139 15.16 4.86 -21.59
CA ARG A 139 14.33 5.52 -20.55
C ARG A 139 14.97 5.33 -19.20
N VAL A 140 14.99 6.40 -18.43
CA VAL A 140 15.43 6.42 -17.02
C VAL A 140 14.29 6.94 -16.18
N LEU A 141 13.85 6.13 -15.21
CA LEU A 141 12.85 6.50 -14.22
C LEU A 141 13.47 6.46 -12.84
N ILE A 142 13.36 7.56 -12.11
CA ILE A 142 13.74 7.65 -10.71
C ILE A 142 12.53 8.20 -9.97
N GLU A 143 12.03 7.44 -8.98
CA GLU A 143 10.87 7.87 -8.19
C GLU A 143 10.95 7.36 -6.75
N LYS A 144 10.35 8.11 -5.84
CA LYS A 144 10.08 7.63 -4.50
C LYS A 144 8.62 7.18 -4.44
N PHE A 145 8.44 5.91 -4.16
CA PHE A 145 7.14 5.28 -3.99
C PHE A 145 6.84 5.08 -2.50
N VAL A 146 5.60 5.35 -2.09
CA VAL A 146 5.10 5.08 -0.75
C VAL A 146 3.92 4.13 -0.90
N ARG A 147 3.98 2.96 -0.23
CA ARG A 147 2.89 1.99 -0.23
C ARG A 147 1.82 2.45 0.75
N GLN A 148 0.59 2.45 0.32
CA GLN A 148 -0.54 2.63 1.22
C GLN A 148 -0.70 1.40 2.12
N LEU A 149 -0.99 1.65 3.39
CA LEU A 149 -1.28 0.59 4.34
C LEU A 149 -2.61 -0.07 3.99
N SER A 150 -2.66 -1.39 4.07
CA SER A 150 -3.93 -2.10 4.02
C SER A 150 -4.65 -1.94 5.36
N PHE A 151 -5.88 -1.47 5.33
CA PHE A 151 -6.65 -1.29 6.57
C PHE A 151 -6.95 -2.61 7.27
N THR A 152 -6.96 -3.71 6.52
CA THR A 152 -7.07 -5.06 7.09
C THR A 152 -5.89 -5.44 7.97
N ASP A 153 -4.72 -4.81 7.78
CA ASP A 153 -3.55 -5.07 8.62
C ASP A 153 -3.67 -4.46 10.03
N PHE A 154 -4.63 -3.54 10.22
CA PHE A 154 -4.89 -2.92 11.52
C PHE A 154 -5.91 -3.68 12.36
N VAL A 155 -6.73 -4.52 11.76
CA VAL A 155 -7.84 -5.22 12.40
C VAL A 155 -7.56 -6.72 12.51
N ALA A 156 -8.21 -7.40 13.46
CA ALA A 156 -8.14 -8.85 13.54
C ALA A 156 -8.92 -9.48 12.39
N THR A 157 -8.33 -10.47 11.74
CA THR A 157 -8.97 -11.26 10.69
C THR A 157 -8.66 -12.74 10.89
N SER A 158 -9.41 -13.62 10.21
CA SER A 158 -9.06 -15.03 10.10
C SER A 158 -8.14 -15.26 8.91
N ASP A 159 -7.11 -16.07 9.09
CA ASP A 159 -6.30 -16.54 7.97
C ASP A 159 -7.04 -17.70 7.28
N GLN A 160 -7.54 -17.46 6.08
CA GLN A 160 -8.26 -18.47 5.29
C GLN A 160 -7.31 -19.38 4.49
N GLU A 161 -6.03 -19.02 4.42
CA GLU A 161 -5.01 -19.79 3.70
C GLU A 161 -4.30 -20.81 4.61
N ASP A 162 -4.46 -20.67 5.92
CA ASP A 162 -3.83 -21.56 6.91
C ASP A 162 -4.84 -22.61 7.40
N GLU A 163 -4.52 -23.90 7.19
CA GLU A 163 -5.38 -25.02 7.62
C GLU A 163 -5.52 -25.09 9.15
N ASP A 164 -4.59 -24.46 9.90
CA ASP A 164 -4.57 -24.47 11.37
C ASP A 164 -5.42 -23.36 12.01
N SER A 165 -6.21 -22.62 11.23
CA SER A 165 -7.16 -21.59 11.71
C SER A 165 -6.49 -20.47 12.54
N ASN A 166 -5.25 -20.12 12.20
CA ASN A 166 -4.54 -19.02 12.86
C ASN A 166 -5.29 -17.69 12.65
N THR A 167 -5.37 -16.90 13.70
CA THR A 167 -5.88 -15.54 13.61
C THR A 167 -4.76 -14.58 13.22
N LEU A 168 -5.03 -13.70 12.27
CA LEU A 168 -4.19 -12.55 11.99
C LEU A 168 -4.53 -11.46 13.01
N ALA A 169 -3.56 -11.12 13.85
CA ALA A 169 -3.70 -10.00 14.77
C ALA A 169 -3.55 -8.69 14.02
N GLY A 170 -4.40 -7.71 14.33
CA GLY A 170 -4.23 -6.34 13.85
C GLY A 170 -3.01 -5.68 14.51
N ASN A 171 -2.31 -4.81 13.75
CA ASN A 171 -1.19 -4.04 14.27
C ASN A 171 -1.44 -2.53 14.13
N SER A 172 -1.76 -1.88 15.24
CA SER A 172 -2.01 -0.43 15.29
C SER A 172 -0.75 0.44 15.12
N ASN A 173 0.45 -0.17 15.09
CA ASN A 173 1.73 0.54 15.02
C ASN A 173 2.38 0.52 13.64
N LEU A 174 1.68 0.07 12.62
CA LEU A 174 2.18 0.03 11.25
C LEU A 174 2.56 1.41 10.72
N ARG A 175 3.59 1.43 9.90
CA ARG A 175 4.02 2.60 9.13
C ARG A 175 4.03 2.24 7.66
N PRO A 176 3.67 3.18 6.76
CA PRO A 176 3.84 2.98 5.33
C PRO A 176 5.29 2.64 5.00
N ASP A 177 5.51 1.56 4.26
CA ASP A 177 6.81 1.31 3.68
C ASP A 177 6.99 2.18 2.44
N TYR A 178 8.22 2.55 2.17
CA TYR A 178 8.55 3.32 0.98
C TYR A 178 9.88 2.89 0.39
N TRP A 179 10.02 3.12 -0.92
CA TRP A 179 11.27 2.82 -1.60
C TRP A 179 11.59 3.83 -2.68
N TRP A 180 12.88 3.94 -2.97
CA TRP A 180 13.35 4.54 -4.17
C TRP A 180 13.40 3.49 -5.27
N ASN A 181 12.75 3.76 -6.39
CA ASN A 181 12.79 2.97 -7.61
C ASN A 181 13.72 3.65 -8.59
N TYR A 182 14.76 2.94 -9.00
CA TYR A 182 15.68 3.33 -10.07
C TYR A 182 15.48 2.33 -11.19
N ASN A 183 14.95 2.80 -12.31
CA ASN A 183 14.64 1.95 -13.45
C ASN A 183 15.38 2.45 -14.70
N PHE A 184 16.02 1.54 -15.43
CA PHE A 184 16.63 1.78 -16.71
C PHE A 184 16.08 0.79 -17.73
N LEU A 185 15.45 1.30 -18.79
CA LEU A 185 14.89 0.53 -19.89
C LEU A 185 15.60 0.90 -21.20
N ALA A 186 16.05 -0.12 -21.92
CA ALA A 186 16.48 -0.01 -23.31
C ALA A 186 15.54 -0.82 -24.19
N GLU A 187 15.00 -0.20 -25.22
CA GLU A 187 14.07 -0.82 -26.16
C GLU A 187 14.61 -0.65 -27.60
N TYR A 188 14.74 -1.75 -28.30
CA TYR A 188 15.14 -1.76 -29.71
C TYR A 188 14.03 -2.37 -30.57
N ARG A 189 13.53 -1.57 -31.51
CA ARG A 189 12.52 -1.97 -32.50
C ARG A 189 13.20 -2.55 -33.71
N LEU A 190 12.84 -3.78 -34.02
CA LEU A 190 13.37 -4.47 -35.19
C LEU A 190 12.88 -3.82 -36.50
N PRO A 191 13.70 -3.84 -37.57
CA PRO A 191 13.28 -3.29 -38.86
C PRO A 191 11.99 -3.94 -39.37
N ASN A 192 11.20 -3.18 -40.15
CA ASN A 192 9.95 -3.64 -40.77
C ASN A 192 8.90 -4.15 -39.75
N ASP A 193 8.87 -3.57 -38.59
CA ASP A 193 7.92 -3.92 -37.52
C ASP A 193 7.90 -5.41 -37.10
N GLN A 194 9.04 -6.08 -37.27
CA GLN A 194 9.18 -7.51 -36.96
C GLN A 194 9.14 -7.83 -35.46
N GLY A 195 9.20 -6.83 -34.60
CA GLY A 195 9.13 -7.01 -33.15
C GLY A 195 9.95 -5.97 -32.37
N VAL A 196 10.00 -6.19 -31.07
CA VAL A 196 10.73 -5.35 -30.11
C VAL A 196 11.57 -6.24 -29.22
N VAL A 197 12.81 -5.83 -28.98
CA VAL A 197 13.69 -6.39 -27.96
C VAL A 197 13.88 -5.35 -26.89
N SER A 198 13.62 -5.71 -25.63
CA SER A 198 13.81 -4.81 -24.50
C SER A 198 14.68 -5.44 -23.42
N ALA A 199 15.46 -4.60 -22.76
CA ALA A 199 16.20 -4.92 -21.55
C ALA A 199 15.80 -3.93 -20.47
N ASN A 200 15.36 -4.44 -19.33
CA ASN A 200 14.92 -3.63 -18.21
C ASN A 200 15.69 -4.00 -16.95
N PHE A 201 16.34 -3.01 -16.36
CA PHE A 201 17.02 -3.15 -15.09
C PHE A 201 16.34 -2.24 -14.08
N TYR A 202 15.99 -2.74 -12.89
CA TYR A 202 15.54 -1.92 -11.80
C TYR A 202 16.16 -2.32 -10.45
N HIS A 203 16.34 -1.32 -9.63
CA HIS A 203 16.82 -1.42 -8.26
C HIS A 203 15.86 -0.68 -7.34
N HIS A 204 15.37 -1.39 -6.33
CA HIS A 204 14.52 -0.82 -5.28
C HIS A 204 15.26 -0.82 -3.96
N ARG A 205 15.25 0.31 -3.29
CA ARG A 205 15.78 0.46 -1.94
C ARG A 205 14.63 0.75 -0.98
N HIS A 206 14.21 -0.27 -0.28
CA HIS A 206 13.08 -0.26 0.64
C HIS A 206 13.47 0.24 2.03
N LYS A 207 12.54 0.95 2.65
CA LYS A 207 12.58 1.30 4.08
C LYS A 207 11.23 1.00 4.73
N ASP A 208 11.29 0.61 6.00
CA ASP A 208 10.13 0.19 6.80
C ASP A 208 9.34 -0.94 6.12
N PHE A 209 10.04 -1.87 5.46
CA PHE A 209 9.45 -2.94 4.65
C PHE A 209 8.43 -3.74 5.45
N LEU A 210 7.23 -3.90 4.89
CA LEU A 210 6.13 -4.62 5.53
C LEU A 210 6.20 -6.10 5.21
N GLN A 211 6.18 -6.91 6.27
CA GLN A 211 6.14 -8.38 6.19
C GLN A 211 5.26 -8.93 7.31
N ARG A 212 4.86 -10.19 7.13
CA ARG A 212 4.21 -10.96 8.18
C ARG A 212 5.25 -11.32 9.25
N ILE A 213 4.94 -11.00 10.49
CA ILE A 213 5.79 -11.28 11.66
C ILE A 213 5.03 -12.15 12.65
N ASP A 214 5.77 -12.96 13.40
CA ASP A 214 5.23 -13.72 14.52
C ASP A 214 5.03 -12.79 15.72
N VAL A 215 3.80 -12.78 16.26
CA VAL A 215 3.40 -12.02 17.45
C VAL A 215 2.81 -12.96 18.52
N SER A 216 3.09 -14.25 18.42
CA SER A 216 2.65 -15.29 19.36
C SER A 216 3.14 -15.00 20.77
N THR A 217 2.30 -15.25 21.78
CA THR A 217 2.67 -15.09 23.19
C THR A 217 3.04 -16.42 23.86
N GLY A 218 2.84 -17.55 23.17
CA GLY A 218 3.16 -18.89 23.64
C GLY A 218 2.71 -19.95 22.65
N PRO A 219 3.02 -21.25 22.94
CA PRO A 219 2.72 -22.35 22.02
C PRO A 219 1.22 -22.58 21.80
N ASP A 220 0.38 -22.13 22.74
CA ASP A 220 -1.08 -22.27 22.66
C ASP A 220 -1.77 -20.99 22.15
N ASP A 221 -1.00 -19.95 21.77
CA ASP A 221 -1.49 -18.68 21.25
C ASP A 221 -0.68 -18.25 20.03
N LEU A 222 -0.83 -19.02 18.95
CA LEU A 222 -0.14 -18.76 17.70
C LEU A 222 -0.82 -17.62 16.95
N ARG A 223 -0.10 -16.52 16.73
CA ARG A 223 -0.59 -15.34 16.02
C ARG A 223 0.47 -14.77 15.10
N SER A 224 0.04 -14.25 13.98
CA SER A 224 0.87 -13.44 13.12
C SER A 224 0.21 -12.08 12.85
N ALA A 225 1.01 -11.09 12.51
CA ALA A 225 0.54 -9.76 12.14
C ALA A 225 1.42 -9.17 11.04
N ALA A 226 0.92 -8.17 10.32
CA ALA A 226 1.77 -7.32 9.52
C ALA A 226 2.70 -6.51 10.43
N GLY A 227 3.97 -6.36 10.05
CA GLY A 227 4.96 -5.59 10.80
C GLY A 227 6.04 -4.99 9.92
N ASN A 228 6.64 -3.88 10.39
CA ASN A 228 7.76 -3.25 9.71
C ASN A 228 9.08 -3.92 10.14
N ILE A 229 9.81 -4.51 9.18
CA ILE A 229 11.03 -5.29 9.46
C ILE A 229 12.34 -4.58 9.11
N GLY A 230 12.29 -3.29 8.69
CA GLY A 230 13.47 -2.50 8.43
C GLY A 230 13.74 -2.24 6.95
N THR A 231 15.01 -2.30 6.52
CA THR A 231 15.43 -1.95 5.15
C THR A 231 15.77 -3.17 4.32
N GLY A 232 15.54 -3.09 3.01
CA GLY A 232 15.89 -4.14 2.06
C GLY A 232 16.21 -3.56 0.68
N ASP A 233 17.03 -4.27 -0.09
CA ASP A 233 17.35 -3.93 -1.46
C ASP A 233 16.88 -5.06 -2.39
N MET A 234 16.23 -4.71 -3.51
CA MET A 234 15.81 -5.64 -4.55
C MET A 234 16.36 -5.19 -5.90
N GLN A 235 16.93 -6.13 -6.65
CA GLN A 235 17.43 -5.91 -8.01
C GLN A 235 16.83 -6.93 -8.94
N VAL A 236 16.44 -6.48 -10.15
CA VAL A 236 15.91 -7.36 -11.20
C VAL A 236 16.50 -6.93 -12.55
N PHE A 237 16.82 -7.92 -13.37
CA PHE A 237 17.45 -7.76 -14.67
C PHE A 237 16.56 -8.36 -15.75
#